data_f6d9ebed11e108cb6079d17ed85bda49
#
_entry.id   f6d9ebed11e108cb6079d17ed85bda49
#
_cell.length_a   1.000
_cell.length_b   1.000
_cell.length_c   1.000
_cell.angle_alpha   90.00
_cell.angle_beta   90.00
_cell.angle_gamma   90.00
#
_symmetry.space_group_name_H-M   'P 1'
#
loop_
_entity.id
_entity.type
_entity.pdbx_description
1 polymer ?
#
loop_
_entity_poly.entity_id
_entity_poly.type
_entity_poly.pdbx_seq_one_letter_code
_entity_poly.pdbx_strand_id
1 'polypeptide(L)'
;MKRSIDNFGTFFSVINILLAFIFLIFPIIVAIIMSFDARSYLGLFPPPEYSLRWYERFFSDAYYLQGLKTSLIIAIIATVVSTTIGVSAAIGLDRYQGIGKQALESLFLSPLVVPAVVIGFALLMFFAALGIFDGFTRLLGGHLIITFPYTVRTTLAGLVGIRKSLTEAAMNLGATEGQAFWDVTFPLARTGIVAGSVFAFAFSMDDVAVSFFLTSPDTYTLPVAMISMMRTNFDLTIAAAAVILMIFTFCLILILDWIIGLDKLIGKGVYRS
;
A
#
# COMPACT_ATOMS: atom_id res chain seq x y z
N MET A 1 -8.73 -45.51 -12.07
CA MET A 1 -9.28 -44.98 -10.78
C MET A 1 -8.50 -43.74 -10.28
N LYS A 2 -7.19 -43.76 -10.17
CA LYS A 2 -6.39 -42.60 -9.71
C LYS A 2 -6.57 -41.35 -10.60
N ARG A 3 -6.48 -41.47 -11.91
CA ARG A 3 -6.69 -40.37 -12.89
C ARG A 3 -8.10 -39.74 -12.84
N SER A 4 -9.14 -40.53 -12.50
CA SER A 4 -10.52 -40.00 -12.38
C SER A 4 -10.72 -39.21 -11.08
N ILE A 5 -10.05 -39.60 -10.00
CA ILE A 5 -10.06 -38.89 -8.72
C ILE A 5 -9.27 -37.59 -8.85
N ASP A 6 -8.13 -37.60 -9.54
CA ASP A 6 -7.32 -36.40 -9.80
C ASP A 6 -8.10 -35.38 -10.66
N ASN A 7 -8.81 -35.85 -11.70
CA ASN A 7 -9.64 -34.98 -12.54
C ASN A 7 -10.82 -34.38 -11.77
N PHE A 8 -11.46 -35.13 -10.87
CA PHE A 8 -12.54 -34.61 -10.03
C PHE A 8 -12.01 -33.57 -9.03
N GLY A 9 -10.88 -33.84 -8.40
CA GLY A 9 -10.22 -32.89 -7.50
C GLY A 9 -9.82 -31.59 -8.21
N THR A 10 -9.27 -31.70 -9.42
CA THR A 10 -8.91 -30.56 -10.25
C THR A 10 -10.13 -29.74 -10.66
N PHE A 11 -11.21 -30.40 -11.09
CA PHE A 11 -12.49 -29.75 -11.45
C PHE A 11 -13.08 -28.97 -10.27
N PHE A 12 -13.12 -29.58 -9.08
CA PHE A 12 -13.60 -28.95 -7.87
C PHE A 12 -12.73 -27.74 -7.46
N SER A 13 -11.42 -27.87 -7.57
CA SER A 13 -10.48 -26.78 -7.29
C SER A 13 -10.66 -25.60 -8.26
N VAL A 14 -10.83 -25.87 -9.54
CA VAL A 14 -11.09 -24.82 -10.55
C VAL A 14 -12.40 -24.07 -10.27
N ILE A 15 -13.47 -24.80 -9.92
CA ILE A 15 -14.74 -24.17 -9.57
C ILE A 15 -14.58 -23.27 -8.34
N ASN A 16 -13.91 -23.75 -7.28
CA ASN A 16 -13.68 -22.92 -6.09
C ASN A 16 -12.86 -21.67 -6.39
N ILE A 17 -11.82 -21.78 -7.23
CA ILE A 17 -11.02 -20.64 -7.66
C ILE A 17 -11.87 -19.63 -8.44
N LEU A 18 -12.71 -20.10 -9.36
CA LEU A 18 -13.61 -19.24 -10.14
C LEU A 18 -14.64 -18.55 -9.24
N LEU A 19 -15.25 -19.28 -8.31
CA LEU A 19 -16.21 -18.70 -7.36
C LEU A 19 -15.55 -17.67 -6.45
N ALA A 20 -14.35 -17.94 -5.94
CA ALA A 20 -13.60 -16.99 -5.14
C ALA A 20 -13.25 -15.73 -5.96
N PHE A 21 -12.83 -15.91 -7.21
CA PHE A 21 -12.51 -14.80 -8.11
C PHE A 21 -13.74 -13.93 -8.40
N ILE A 22 -14.88 -14.55 -8.73
CA ILE A 22 -16.15 -13.84 -8.94
C ILE A 22 -16.56 -13.08 -7.67
N PHE A 23 -16.49 -13.74 -6.51
CA PHE A 23 -16.84 -13.15 -5.23
C PHE A 23 -15.98 -11.92 -4.88
N LEU A 24 -14.68 -11.97 -5.18
CA LEU A 24 -13.75 -10.86 -4.93
C LEU A 24 -13.93 -9.69 -5.91
N ILE A 25 -14.21 -9.99 -7.18
CA ILE A 25 -14.31 -8.96 -8.22
C ILE A 25 -15.71 -8.34 -8.29
N PHE A 26 -16.75 -9.09 -7.96
CA PHE A 26 -18.12 -8.63 -8.07
C PHE A 26 -18.40 -7.29 -7.34
N PRO A 27 -17.98 -7.07 -6.07
CA PRO A 27 -18.19 -5.79 -5.40
C PRO A 27 -17.48 -4.62 -6.11
N ILE A 28 -16.31 -4.87 -6.69
CA ILE A 28 -15.56 -3.86 -7.45
C ILE A 28 -16.33 -3.47 -8.70
N ILE A 29 -16.82 -4.44 -9.45
CA ILE A 29 -17.64 -4.21 -10.65
C ILE A 29 -18.92 -3.44 -10.28
N VAL A 30 -19.59 -3.83 -9.19
CA VAL A 30 -20.78 -3.12 -8.70
C VAL A 30 -20.45 -1.67 -8.37
N ALA A 31 -19.37 -1.40 -7.65
CA ALA A 31 -18.93 -0.05 -7.30
C ALA A 31 -18.65 0.79 -8.57
N ILE A 32 -17.96 0.21 -9.55
CA ILE A 32 -17.68 0.87 -10.84
C ILE A 32 -18.99 1.19 -11.59
N ILE A 33 -19.90 0.24 -11.70
CA ILE A 33 -21.17 0.45 -12.42
C ILE A 33 -22.03 1.48 -11.70
N MET A 34 -22.13 1.40 -10.37
CA MET A 34 -22.92 2.35 -9.57
C MET A 34 -22.32 3.76 -9.56
N SER A 35 -21.02 3.94 -9.78
CA SER A 35 -20.41 5.26 -9.92
C SER A 35 -20.91 6.04 -11.15
N PHE A 36 -21.49 5.35 -12.14
CA PHE A 36 -22.11 5.94 -13.33
C PHE A 36 -23.64 6.04 -13.25
N ASP A 37 -24.27 5.66 -12.14
CA ASP A 37 -25.73 5.71 -12.01
C ASP A 37 -26.26 7.15 -12.18
N ALA A 38 -27.19 7.34 -13.13
CA ALA A 38 -27.77 8.66 -13.41
C ALA A 38 -28.75 9.15 -12.33
N ARG A 39 -29.25 8.25 -11.46
CA ARG A 39 -30.22 8.58 -10.41
C ARG A 39 -29.58 9.47 -9.33
N SER A 40 -30.42 10.29 -8.69
CA SER A 40 -30.02 11.13 -7.56
C SER A 40 -30.14 10.44 -6.20
N TYR A 41 -30.57 9.18 -6.18
CA TYR A 41 -30.78 8.35 -5.00
C TYR A 41 -30.18 6.97 -5.22
N LEU A 42 -29.90 6.26 -4.14
CA LEU A 42 -29.43 4.87 -4.22
C LEU A 42 -30.59 3.97 -4.65
N GLY A 43 -30.46 3.37 -5.82
CA GLY A 43 -31.46 2.47 -6.38
C GLY A 43 -30.95 1.04 -6.54
N LEU A 44 -31.82 0.17 -7.06
CA LEU A 44 -31.47 -1.24 -7.31
C LEU A 44 -30.45 -1.35 -8.45
N PHE A 45 -29.57 -2.35 -8.30
CA PHE A 45 -28.63 -2.75 -9.34
C PHE A 45 -29.32 -3.66 -10.39
N PRO A 46 -29.04 -3.51 -11.69
CA PRO A 46 -28.19 -2.49 -12.33
C PRO A 46 -28.91 -1.13 -12.49
N PRO A 47 -28.16 -0.01 -12.62
CA PRO A 47 -28.77 1.29 -12.88
C PRO A 47 -29.46 1.30 -14.27
N PRO A 48 -30.63 1.96 -14.43
CA PRO A 48 -31.35 2.02 -15.70
C PRO A 48 -30.71 2.95 -16.73
N GLU A 49 -29.96 3.96 -16.25
CA GLU A 49 -29.28 4.96 -17.08
C GLU A 49 -27.92 5.29 -16.50
N TYR A 50 -26.99 5.73 -17.37
CA TYR A 50 -25.61 6.05 -17.00
C TYR A 50 -25.30 7.53 -17.21
N SER A 51 -24.53 8.13 -16.28
CA SER A 51 -24.12 9.54 -16.31
C SER A 51 -22.77 9.71 -15.63
N LEU A 52 -22.05 10.77 -16.00
CA LEU A 52 -20.82 11.19 -15.33
C LEU A 52 -21.04 12.18 -14.17
N ARG A 53 -22.29 12.47 -13.81
CA ARG A 53 -22.66 13.50 -12.83
C ARG A 53 -21.92 13.38 -11.48
N TRP A 54 -21.63 12.17 -11.03
CA TRP A 54 -20.96 11.94 -9.75
C TRP A 54 -19.46 12.24 -9.82
N TYR A 55 -18.86 12.05 -10.99
CA TYR A 55 -17.49 12.48 -11.27
C TYR A 55 -17.41 14.01 -11.38
N GLU A 56 -18.34 14.65 -12.10
CA GLU A 56 -18.43 16.11 -12.16
C GLU A 56 -18.60 16.72 -10.77
N ARG A 57 -19.47 16.12 -9.95
CA ARG A 57 -19.65 16.53 -8.55
C ARG A 57 -18.39 16.34 -7.73
N PHE A 58 -17.70 15.21 -7.84
CA PHE A 58 -16.43 14.98 -7.16
C PHE A 58 -15.40 16.04 -7.49
N PHE A 59 -15.21 16.37 -8.77
CA PHE A 59 -14.24 17.36 -9.21
C PHE A 59 -14.67 18.81 -8.97
N SER A 60 -15.93 19.08 -8.69
CA SER A 60 -16.44 20.41 -8.31
C SER A 60 -16.49 20.63 -6.80
N ASP A 61 -16.41 19.59 -5.99
CA ASP A 61 -16.51 19.66 -4.54
C ASP A 61 -15.12 19.84 -3.91
N ALA A 62 -14.90 21.03 -3.34
CA ALA A 62 -13.65 21.39 -2.68
C ALA A 62 -13.26 20.44 -1.54
N TYR A 63 -14.25 19.84 -0.85
CA TYR A 63 -14.00 18.91 0.25
C TYR A 63 -13.32 17.63 -0.22
N TYR A 64 -13.82 17.02 -1.30
CA TYR A 64 -13.19 15.82 -1.87
C TYR A 64 -11.82 16.13 -2.47
N LEU A 65 -11.67 17.25 -3.17
CA LEU A 65 -10.40 17.66 -3.76
C LEU A 65 -9.32 17.96 -2.72
N GLN A 66 -9.70 18.59 -1.61
CA GLN A 66 -8.79 18.83 -0.49
C GLN A 66 -8.33 17.49 0.12
N GLY A 67 -9.26 16.56 0.36
CA GLY A 67 -8.93 15.23 0.85
C GLY A 67 -7.98 14.46 -0.09
N LEU A 68 -8.24 14.50 -1.40
CA LEU A 68 -7.38 13.89 -2.41
C LEU A 68 -5.98 14.49 -2.41
N LYS A 69 -5.88 15.83 -2.40
CA LYS A 69 -4.59 16.53 -2.34
C LYS A 69 -3.79 16.15 -1.09
N THR A 70 -4.44 16.14 0.06
CA THR A 70 -3.81 15.77 1.33
C THR A 70 -3.32 14.32 1.28
N SER A 71 -4.16 13.36 0.81
CA SER A 71 -3.78 11.96 0.66
C SER A 71 -2.54 11.80 -0.23
N LEU A 72 -2.51 12.47 -1.38
CA LEU A 72 -1.39 12.39 -2.32
C LEU A 72 -0.09 12.92 -1.71
N ILE A 73 -0.14 14.09 -1.09
CA ILE A 73 1.05 14.70 -0.48
C ILE A 73 1.59 13.81 0.65
N ILE A 74 0.72 13.35 1.54
CA ILE A 74 1.11 12.47 2.66
C ILE A 74 1.65 11.14 2.13
N ALA A 75 0.97 10.51 1.17
CA ALA A 75 1.41 9.23 0.62
C ALA A 75 2.78 9.34 -0.06
N ILE A 76 3.03 10.41 -0.83
CA ILE A 76 4.33 10.64 -1.47
C ILE A 76 5.43 10.81 -0.42
N ILE A 77 5.22 11.72 0.56
CA ILE A 77 6.22 12.01 1.59
C ILE A 77 6.45 10.77 2.46
N ALA A 78 5.38 10.11 2.92
CA ALA A 78 5.49 8.90 3.72
C ALA A 78 6.23 7.78 2.96
N THR A 79 5.95 7.60 1.68
CA THR A 79 6.64 6.60 0.84
C THR A 79 8.13 6.89 0.74
N VAL A 80 8.51 8.11 0.39
CA VAL A 80 9.93 8.48 0.25
C VAL A 80 10.68 8.31 1.58
N VAL A 81 10.13 8.83 2.66
CA VAL A 81 10.77 8.77 3.99
C VAL A 81 10.81 7.34 4.52
N SER A 82 9.66 6.62 4.49
CA SER A 82 9.62 5.23 4.96
C SER A 82 10.48 4.30 4.13
N THR A 83 10.59 4.51 2.80
CA THR A 83 11.50 3.72 1.96
C THR A 83 12.95 3.98 2.33
N THR A 84 13.35 5.24 2.46
CA THR A 84 14.73 5.60 2.81
C THR A 84 15.14 5.02 4.17
N ILE A 85 14.31 5.24 5.19
CA ILE A 85 14.59 4.74 6.56
C ILE A 85 14.46 3.23 6.61
N GLY A 86 13.43 2.65 5.96
CA GLY A 86 13.15 1.22 5.96
C GLY A 86 14.23 0.40 5.25
N VAL A 87 14.75 0.90 4.12
CA VAL A 87 15.89 0.28 3.42
C VAL A 87 17.12 0.30 4.31
N SER A 88 17.42 1.44 4.93
CA SER A 88 18.56 1.56 5.86
C SER A 88 18.43 0.60 7.04
N ALA A 89 17.24 0.51 7.63
CA ALA A 89 16.95 -0.41 8.74
C ALA A 89 17.06 -1.87 8.31
N ALA A 90 16.55 -2.24 7.13
CA ALA A 90 16.64 -3.59 6.59
C ALA A 90 18.09 -4.03 6.35
N ILE A 91 18.91 -3.15 5.75
CA ILE A 91 20.34 -3.42 5.54
C ILE A 91 21.07 -3.57 6.87
N GLY A 92 20.78 -2.69 7.84
CA GLY A 92 21.32 -2.79 9.18
C GLY A 92 20.97 -4.12 9.86
N LEU A 93 19.69 -4.54 9.78
CA LEU A 93 19.23 -5.84 10.30
C LEU A 93 19.85 -7.03 9.57
N ASP A 94 20.02 -6.97 8.25
CA ASP A 94 20.66 -8.05 7.49
C ASP A 94 22.11 -8.27 7.93
N ARG A 95 22.85 -7.18 8.10
CA ARG A 95 24.24 -7.21 8.52
C ARG A 95 24.44 -7.53 10.00
N TYR A 96 23.47 -7.19 10.84
CA TYR A 96 23.58 -7.36 12.29
C TYR A 96 23.47 -8.85 12.68
N GLN A 97 24.48 -9.35 13.41
CA GLN A 97 24.56 -10.74 13.89
C GLN A 97 24.56 -10.83 15.43
N GLY A 98 24.28 -9.73 16.12
CA GLY A 98 24.32 -9.66 17.57
C GLY A 98 23.08 -10.25 18.26
N ILE A 99 23.23 -10.39 19.59
CA ILE A 99 22.13 -10.76 20.49
C ILE A 99 21.03 -9.69 20.38
N GLY A 100 19.78 -10.10 20.15
CA GLY A 100 18.64 -9.17 20.05
C GLY A 100 18.21 -8.84 18.61
N LYS A 101 18.82 -9.42 17.58
CA LYS A 101 18.39 -9.23 16.18
C LYS A 101 16.89 -9.48 16.00
N GLN A 102 16.38 -10.60 16.52
CA GLN A 102 14.96 -10.94 16.43
C GLN A 102 14.07 -9.94 17.17
N ALA A 103 14.52 -9.41 18.30
CA ALA A 103 13.77 -8.40 19.03
C ALA A 103 13.67 -7.08 18.25
N LEU A 104 14.76 -6.65 17.62
CA LEU A 104 14.77 -5.46 16.74
C LEU A 104 13.87 -5.66 15.51
N GLU A 105 13.94 -6.81 14.87
CA GLU A 105 13.10 -7.16 13.75
C GLU A 105 11.61 -7.17 14.16
N SER A 106 11.29 -7.79 15.29
CA SER A 106 9.93 -7.80 15.85
C SER A 106 9.44 -6.40 16.20
N LEU A 107 10.31 -5.55 16.73
CA LEU A 107 9.99 -4.15 17.03
C LEU A 107 9.65 -3.36 15.76
N PHE A 108 10.49 -3.46 14.72
CA PHE A 108 10.26 -2.75 13.46
C PHE A 108 9.00 -3.24 12.72
N LEU A 109 8.67 -4.52 12.87
CA LEU A 109 7.50 -5.11 12.23
C LEU A 109 6.24 -5.09 13.13
N SER A 110 6.35 -4.62 14.37
CA SER A 110 5.23 -4.61 15.33
C SER A 110 3.98 -3.89 14.84
N PRO A 111 4.04 -2.78 14.07
CA PRO A 111 2.84 -2.13 13.57
C PRO A 111 2.01 -3.00 12.62
N LEU A 112 2.59 -4.05 12.01
CA LEU A 112 1.82 -4.98 11.17
C LEU A 112 0.91 -5.93 11.96
N VAL A 113 1.20 -6.10 13.25
CA VAL A 113 0.47 -7.04 14.12
C VAL A 113 -0.56 -6.32 14.99
N VAL A 114 -0.27 -5.04 15.32
CA VAL A 114 -1.18 -4.22 16.14
C VAL A 114 -2.37 -3.74 15.29
N PRO A 115 -3.62 -3.85 15.77
CA PRO A 115 -4.76 -3.32 15.06
C PRO A 115 -4.60 -1.82 14.75
N ALA A 116 -4.83 -1.41 13.49
CA ALA A 116 -4.60 -0.04 13.03
C ALA A 116 -5.37 1.02 13.84
N VAL A 117 -6.58 0.69 14.30
CA VAL A 117 -7.39 1.54 15.19
C VAL A 117 -6.67 1.82 16.51
N VAL A 118 -6.00 0.81 17.08
CA VAL A 118 -5.21 0.95 18.31
C VAL A 118 -4.01 1.84 18.08
N ILE A 119 -3.32 1.68 16.94
CA ILE A 119 -2.20 2.55 16.55
C ILE A 119 -2.68 4.00 16.42
N GLY A 120 -3.77 4.23 15.69
CA GLY A 120 -4.32 5.58 15.49
C GLY A 120 -4.67 6.27 16.79
N PHE A 121 -5.36 5.58 17.70
CA PHE A 121 -5.71 6.12 19.01
C PHE A 121 -4.48 6.37 19.88
N ALA A 122 -3.54 5.42 19.93
CA ALA A 122 -2.30 5.58 20.70
C ALA A 122 -1.46 6.77 20.19
N LEU A 123 -1.38 6.95 18.87
CA LEU A 123 -0.68 8.09 18.26
C LEU A 123 -1.40 9.42 18.55
N LEU A 124 -2.72 9.45 18.52
CA LEU A 124 -3.47 10.65 18.91
C LEU A 124 -3.10 11.08 20.34
N MET A 125 -3.10 10.14 21.29
CA MET A 125 -2.71 10.41 22.68
C MET A 125 -1.25 10.82 22.79
N PHE A 126 -0.36 10.17 22.06
CA PHE A 126 1.07 10.48 22.04
C PHE A 126 1.35 11.89 21.50
N PHE A 127 0.77 12.26 20.37
CA PHE A 127 0.92 13.60 19.82
C PHE A 127 0.31 14.68 20.71
N ALA A 128 -0.85 14.40 21.34
CA ALA A 128 -1.45 15.31 22.30
C ALA A 128 -0.55 15.54 23.52
N ALA A 129 0.08 14.48 24.05
CA ALA A 129 1.02 14.58 25.17
C ALA A 129 2.29 15.39 24.81
N LEU A 130 2.70 15.38 23.53
CA LEU A 130 3.80 16.21 23.02
C LEU A 130 3.38 17.62 22.65
N GLY A 131 2.09 17.99 22.76
CA GLY A 131 1.57 19.29 22.34
C GLY A 131 1.53 19.49 20.83
N ILE A 132 1.58 18.40 20.04
CA ILE A 132 1.50 18.44 18.57
C ILE A 132 0.03 18.33 18.16
N PHE A 133 -0.57 19.45 17.76
CA PHE A 133 -1.98 19.53 17.36
C PHE A 133 -2.17 19.77 15.86
N ASP A 134 -1.10 20.04 15.11
CA ASP A 134 -1.16 20.19 13.67
C ASP A 134 -1.56 18.88 12.98
N GLY A 135 -2.65 18.93 12.20
CA GLY A 135 -3.23 17.76 11.55
C GLY A 135 -2.28 17.12 10.52
N PHE A 136 -1.52 17.94 9.79
CA PHE A 136 -0.59 17.43 8.78
C PHE A 136 0.55 16.64 9.43
N THR A 137 1.18 17.19 10.47
CA THR A 137 2.26 16.52 11.20
C THR A 137 1.79 15.21 11.83
N ARG A 138 0.58 15.20 12.44
CA ARG A 138 0.00 13.99 13.01
C ARG A 138 -0.27 12.92 11.96
N LEU A 139 -0.94 13.29 10.86
CA LEU A 139 -1.21 12.36 9.75
C LEU A 139 0.08 11.81 9.16
N LEU A 140 1.05 12.67 8.85
CA LEU A 140 2.32 12.23 8.30
C LEU A 140 3.05 11.27 9.25
N GLY A 141 3.13 11.60 10.56
CA GLY A 141 3.73 10.73 11.56
C GLY A 141 3.03 9.38 11.66
N GLY A 142 1.69 9.36 11.63
CA GLY A 142 0.91 8.13 11.60
C GLY A 142 1.20 7.29 10.37
N HIS A 143 1.20 7.90 9.19
CA HIS A 143 1.49 7.21 7.92
C HIS A 143 2.92 6.67 7.87
N LEU A 144 3.91 7.38 8.41
CA LEU A 144 5.28 6.87 8.53
C LEU A 144 5.33 5.58 9.36
N ILE A 145 4.63 5.55 10.49
CA ILE A 145 4.62 4.38 11.39
C ILE A 145 3.98 3.17 10.74
N ILE A 146 2.88 3.33 10.00
CA ILE A 146 2.20 2.19 9.39
C ILE A 146 2.82 1.75 8.06
N THR A 147 3.54 2.61 7.35
CA THR A 147 4.17 2.28 6.06
C THR A 147 5.60 1.74 6.21
N PHE A 148 6.35 2.19 7.23
CA PHE A 148 7.72 1.77 7.51
C PHE A 148 7.91 0.24 7.57
N PRO A 149 7.08 -0.55 8.25
CA PRO A 149 7.26 -1.99 8.33
C PRO A 149 7.19 -2.70 6.98
N TYR A 150 6.36 -2.21 6.06
CA TYR A 150 6.26 -2.78 4.70
C TYR A 150 7.58 -2.63 3.95
N THR A 151 8.21 -1.45 4.02
CA THR A 151 9.49 -1.18 3.36
C THR A 151 10.62 -2.00 3.97
N VAL A 152 10.65 -2.16 5.30
CA VAL A 152 11.62 -3.03 5.98
C VAL A 152 11.44 -4.49 5.53
N ARG A 153 10.23 -5.03 5.62
CA ARG A 153 9.93 -6.43 5.34
C ARG A 153 10.23 -6.82 3.89
N THR A 154 9.80 -6.00 2.93
CA THR A 154 10.02 -6.29 1.50
C THR A 154 11.48 -6.13 1.10
N THR A 155 12.19 -5.14 1.70
CA THR A 155 13.63 -4.98 1.48
C THR A 155 14.39 -6.17 2.04
N LEU A 156 14.08 -6.63 3.27
CA LEU A 156 14.67 -7.85 3.84
C LEU A 156 14.43 -9.05 2.93
N ALA A 157 13.21 -9.23 2.40
CA ALA A 157 12.90 -10.29 1.45
C ALA A 157 13.73 -10.16 0.16
N GLY A 158 13.96 -8.93 -0.33
CA GLY A 158 14.81 -8.66 -1.48
C GLY A 158 16.31 -8.92 -1.24
N LEU A 159 16.75 -8.85 0.03
CA LEU A 159 18.14 -9.16 0.42
C LEU A 159 18.35 -10.67 0.59
N VAL A 160 17.29 -11.45 0.84
CA VAL A 160 17.39 -12.91 0.95
C VAL A 160 17.93 -13.51 -0.35
N GLY A 161 19.00 -14.32 -0.21
CA GLY A 161 19.65 -14.98 -1.36
C GLY A 161 20.76 -14.17 -2.02
N ILE A 162 20.98 -12.90 -1.64
CA ILE A 162 22.14 -12.14 -2.07
C ILE A 162 23.36 -12.66 -1.28
N ARG A 163 24.32 -13.25 -2.01
CA ARG A 163 25.53 -13.79 -1.38
C ARG A 163 26.43 -12.65 -0.89
N LYS A 164 26.76 -12.64 0.39
CA LYS A 164 27.69 -11.67 0.97
C LYS A 164 29.05 -11.61 0.26
N SER A 165 29.48 -12.75 -0.27
CA SER A 165 30.70 -12.85 -1.07
C SER A 165 30.74 -11.92 -2.31
N LEU A 166 29.59 -11.52 -2.86
CA LEU A 166 29.55 -10.56 -3.97
C LEU A 166 29.98 -9.16 -3.52
N THR A 167 29.49 -8.72 -2.36
CA THR A 167 29.89 -7.44 -1.77
C THR A 167 31.35 -7.46 -1.30
N GLU A 168 31.80 -8.58 -0.71
CA GLU A 168 33.20 -8.80 -0.30
C GLU A 168 34.13 -8.80 -1.51
N ALA A 169 33.74 -9.44 -2.62
CA ALA A 169 34.52 -9.43 -3.86
C ALA A 169 34.68 -8.02 -4.42
N ALA A 170 33.64 -7.20 -4.40
CA ALA A 170 33.70 -5.80 -4.84
C ALA A 170 34.69 -4.99 -3.97
N MET A 171 34.65 -5.19 -2.63
CA MET A 171 35.58 -4.54 -1.70
C MET A 171 37.03 -5.01 -1.91
N ASN A 172 37.24 -6.30 -2.19
CA ASN A 172 38.56 -6.87 -2.50
C ASN A 172 39.15 -6.29 -3.81
N LEU A 173 38.28 -5.85 -4.73
CA LEU A 173 38.66 -5.16 -5.96
C LEU A 173 38.84 -3.64 -5.75
N GLY A 174 38.80 -3.14 -4.50
CA GLY A 174 39.06 -1.75 -4.15
C GLY A 174 37.83 -0.86 -4.00
N ALA A 175 36.62 -1.41 -4.09
CA ALA A 175 35.41 -0.65 -3.83
C ALA A 175 35.27 -0.33 -2.33
N THR A 176 34.83 0.88 -2.01
CA THR A 176 34.38 1.23 -0.66
C THR A 176 33.06 0.52 -0.32
N GLU A 177 32.68 0.43 0.95
CA GLU A 177 31.39 -0.13 1.35
C GLU A 177 30.20 0.55 0.66
N GLY A 178 30.26 1.89 0.51
CA GLY A 178 29.24 2.66 -0.19
C GLY A 178 29.15 2.29 -1.67
N GLN A 179 30.29 2.13 -2.36
CA GLN A 179 30.33 1.70 -3.76
C GLN A 179 29.81 0.25 -3.88
N ALA A 180 30.25 -0.66 -3.03
CA ALA A 180 29.75 -2.04 -3.01
C ALA A 180 28.24 -2.11 -2.76
N PHE A 181 27.70 -1.19 -1.94
CA PHE A 181 26.25 -1.06 -1.77
C PHE A 181 25.54 -0.61 -3.06
N TRP A 182 25.96 0.50 -3.66
CA TRP A 182 25.28 1.05 -4.83
C TRP A 182 25.47 0.21 -6.09
N ASP A 183 26.65 -0.41 -6.27
CA ASP A 183 26.99 -1.15 -7.49
C ASP A 183 26.58 -2.64 -7.42
N VAL A 184 26.43 -3.22 -6.20
CA VAL A 184 26.13 -4.64 -6.04
C VAL A 184 24.82 -4.85 -5.26
N THR A 185 24.75 -4.38 -4.01
CA THR A 185 23.61 -4.71 -3.11
C THR A 185 22.32 -4.07 -3.59
N PHE A 186 22.33 -2.78 -3.88
CA PHE A 186 21.13 -2.03 -4.30
C PHE A 186 20.52 -2.56 -5.60
N PRO A 187 21.29 -2.80 -6.71
CA PRO A 187 20.74 -3.36 -7.93
C PRO A 187 20.14 -4.77 -7.76
N LEU A 188 20.70 -5.58 -6.87
CA LEU A 188 20.19 -6.91 -6.57
C LEU A 188 18.94 -6.88 -5.69
N ALA A 189 18.89 -5.96 -4.71
CA ALA A 189 17.76 -5.79 -3.79
C ALA A 189 16.64 -4.89 -4.34
N ARG A 190 16.84 -4.22 -5.48
CA ARG A 190 15.94 -3.19 -6.01
C ARG A 190 14.48 -3.61 -6.07
N THR A 191 14.20 -4.88 -6.42
CA THR A 191 12.84 -5.40 -6.49
C THR A 191 12.13 -5.36 -5.16
N GLY A 192 12.81 -5.80 -4.09
CA GLY A 192 12.25 -5.74 -2.73
C GLY A 192 12.06 -4.30 -2.25
N ILE A 193 13.00 -3.41 -2.56
CA ILE A 193 12.94 -1.99 -2.21
C ILE A 193 11.74 -1.33 -2.88
N VAL A 194 11.57 -1.56 -4.17
CA VAL A 194 10.47 -0.94 -4.90
C VAL A 194 9.13 -1.57 -4.55
N ALA A 195 9.05 -2.88 -4.39
CA ALA A 195 7.84 -3.50 -3.86
C ALA A 195 7.43 -2.84 -2.52
N GLY A 196 8.40 -2.58 -1.64
CA GLY A 196 8.16 -1.87 -0.39
C GLY A 196 7.61 -0.46 -0.56
N SER A 197 8.17 0.31 -1.50
CA SER A 197 7.69 1.67 -1.78
C SER A 197 6.29 1.67 -2.39
N VAL A 198 5.97 0.69 -3.26
CA VAL A 198 4.61 0.50 -3.80
C VAL A 198 3.62 0.21 -2.69
N PHE A 199 3.94 -0.74 -1.82
CA PHE A 199 3.07 -1.07 -0.68
C PHE A 199 2.91 0.11 0.27
N ALA A 200 3.99 0.83 0.59
CA ALA A 200 3.93 2.02 1.44
C ALA A 200 3.00 3.08 0.85
N PHE A 201 3.09 3.35 -0.44
CA PHE A 201 2.23 4.31 -1.11
C PHE A 201 0.77 3.85 -1.14
N ALA A 202 0.51 2.62 -1.62
CA ALA A 202 -0.84 2.08 -1.72
C ALA A 202 -1.53 2.05 -0.35
N PHE A 203 -0.82 1.57 0.68
CA PHE A 203 -1.35 1.49 2.03
C PHE A 203 -1.60 2.87 2.64
N SER A 204 -0.70 3.84 2.37
CA SER A 204 -0.91 5.23 2.80
C SER A 204 -2.11 5.89 2.11
N MET A 205 -2.36 5.61 0.83
CA MET A 205 -3.51 6.16 0.10
C MET A 205 -4.86 5.61 0.57
N ASP A 206 -4.88 4.36 1.03
CA ASP A 206 -6.11 3.65 1.42
C ASP A 206 -6.37 3.67 2.93
N ASP A 207 -5.42 4.19 3.74
CA ASP A 207 -5.60 4.18 5.20
C ASP A 207 -6.75 5.06 5.66
N VAL A 208 -7.63 4.43 6.41
CA VAL A 208 -8.75 5.06 7.09
C VAL A 208 -8.54 5.03 8.59
N ALA A 209 -8.07 3.89 9.10
CA ALA A 209 -8.15 3.57 10.51
C ALA A 209 -7.25 4.46 11.37
N VAL A 210 -6.03 4.72 10.92
CA VAL A 210 -5.09 5.63 11.60
C VAL A 210 -5.45 7.08 11.29
N SER A 211 -5.73 7.37 10.02
CA SER A 211 -6.07 8.72 9.54
C SER A 211 -7.28 9.30 10.27
N PHE A 212 -8.30 8.48 10.56
CA PHE A 212 -9.52 8.92 11.24
C PHE A 212 -9.26 9.55 12.61
N PHE A 213 -8.28 9.07 13.36
CA PHE A 213 -7.90 9.61 14.66
C PHE A 213 -6.98 10.84 14.57
N LEU A 214 -6.20 10.95 13.50
CA LEU A 214 -5.15 11.96 13.39
C LEU A 214 -5.55 13.18 12.57
N THR A 215 -6.69 13.10 11.88
CA THR A 215 -7.27 14.17 11.06
C THR A 215 -7.64 15.40 11.88
N SER A 216 -7.74 16.55 11.21
CA SER A 216 -8.29 17.80 11.75
C SER A 216 -9.33 18.36 10.76
N PRO A 217 -10.13 19.37 11.15
CA PRO A 217 -11.13 19.98 10.26
C PRO A 217 -10.55 20.47 8.92
N ASP A 218 -9.32 20.97 8.95
CA ASP A 218 -8.66 21.56 7.78
C ASP A 218 -7.71 20.59 7.08
N THR A 219 -7.42 19.42 7.69
CA THR A 219 -6.44 18.47 7.15
C THR A 219 -6.93 17.04 7.36
N TYR A 220 -7.39 16.42 6.31
CA TYR A 220 -7.97 15.07 6.27
C TYR A 220 -7.65 14.39 4.95
N THR A 221 -7.63 13.06 4.95
CA THR A 221 -7.40 12.24 3.76
C THR A 221 -8.70 11.98 3.00
N LEU A 222 -8.60 11.62 1.73
CA LEU A 222 -9.78 11.31 0.91
C LEU A 222 -10.61 10.14 1.49
N PRO A 223 -10.03 9.02 1.97
CA PRO A 223 -10.82 7.98 2.62
C PRO A 223 -11.59 8.47 3.86
N VAL A 224 -11.00 9.36 4.65
CA VAL A 224 -11.70 9.97 5.80
C VAL A 224 -12.83 10.91 5.34
N ALA A 225 -12.61 11.69 4.28
CA ALA A 225 -13.64 12.52 3.67
C ALA A 225 -14.82 11.67 3.18
N MET A 226 -14.56 10.54 2.53
CA MET A 226 -15.60 9.61 2.06
C MET A 226 -16.45 9.07 3.22
N ILE A 227 -15.82 8.66 4.32
CA ILE A 227 -16.55 8.18 5.51
C ILE A 227 -17.37 9.30 6.15
N SER A 228 -16.83 10.51 6.22
CA SER A 228 -17.57 11.67 6.74
C SER A 228 -18.82 11.94 5.89
N MET A 229 -18.67 11.97 4.56
CA MET A 229 -19.78 12.18 3.64
C MET A 229 -20.80 11.03 3.67
N MET A 230 -20.35 9.79 3.85
CA MET A 230 -21.26 8.66 4.01
C MET A 230 -22.19 8.80 5.23
N ARG A 231 -21.78 9.53 6.26
CA ARG A 231 -22.58 9.76 7.47
C ARG A 231 -23.47 10.99 7.41
N THR A 232 -23.06 12.01 6.66
CA THR A 232 -23.73 13.32 6.66
C THR A 232 -24.57 13.55 5.41
N ASN A 233 -24.12 13.13 4.26
CA ASN A 233 -24.76 13.38 2.96
C ASN A 233 -24.46 12.24 1.98
N PHE A 234 -25.05 11.07 2.25
CA PHE A 234 -24.80 9.87 1.45
C PHE A 234 -25.31 10.04 0.01
N ASP A 235 -24.38 10.03 -0.94
CA ASP A 235 -24.70 9.94 -2.38
C ASP A 235 -23.62 9.11 -3.12
N LEU A 236 -23.83 8.89 -4.42
CA LEU A 236 -22.94 8.06 -5.22
C LEU A 236 -21.62 8.75 -5.63
N THR A 237 -21.38 10.00 -5.22
CA THR A 237 -20.05 10.64 -5.31
C THR A 237 -18.99 9.81 -4.58
N ILE A 238 -19.39 9.11 -3.51
CA ILE A 238 -18.51 8.19 -2.78
C ILE A 238 -18.07 7.02 -3.69
N ALA A 239 -18.96 6.48 -4.51
CA ALA A 239 -18.61 5.44 -5.47
C ALA A 239 -17.66 5.96 -6.55
N ALA A 240 -17.90 7.18 -7.06
CA ALA A 240 -16.99 7.85 -8.00
C ALA A 240 -15.60 8.08 -7.36
N ALA A 241 -15.56 8.56 -6.11
CA ALA A 241 -14.31 8.74 -5.37
C ALA A 241 -13.55 7.43 -5.17
N ALA A 242 -14.25 6.32 -4.85
CA ALA A 242 -13.64 5.00 -4.73
C ALA A 242 -13.05 4.52 -6.07
N VAL A 243 -13.75 4.72 -7.19
CA VAL A 243 -13.25 4.38 -8.52
C VAL A 243 -12.02 5.21 -8.88
N ILE A 244 -12.02 6.51 -8.57
CA ILE A 244 -10.86 7.40 -8.78
C ILE A 244 -9.65 6.89 -8.00
N LEU A 245 -9.82 6.52 -6.72
CA LEU A 245 -8.74 5.94 -5.91
C LEU A 245 -8.24 4.61 -6.51
N MET A 246 -9.14 3.73 -6.94
CA MET A 246 -8.78 2.47 -7.59
C MET A 246 -7.96 2.70 -8.87
N ILE A 247 -8.42 3.59 -9.74
CA ILE A 247 -7.71 3.94 -10.99
C ILE A 247 -6.34 4.51 -10.66
N PHE A 248 -6.25 5.42 -9.68
CA PHE A 248 -5.00 6.04 -9.28
C PHE A 248 -3.99 5.02 -8.77
N THR A 249 -4.41 4.14 -7.87
CA THR A 249 -3.57 3.07 -7.33
C THR A 249 -3.14 2.10 -8.43
N PHE A 250 -4.05 1.72 -9.33
CA PHE A 250 -3.75 0.84 -10.46
C PHE A 250 -2.75 1.47 -11.43
N CYS A 251 -2.94 2.73 -11.82
CA CYS A 251 -1.99 3.46 -12.66
C CYS A 251 -0.60 3.53 -12.02
N LEU A 252 -0.54 3.79 -10.71
CA LEU A 252 0.74 3.80 -10.00
C LEU A 252 1.44 2.44 -10.06
N ILE A 253 0.71 1.35 -9.82
CA ILE A 253 1.25 -0.01 -9.90
C ILE A 253 1.80 -0.26 -11.30
N LEU A 254 1.08 0.12 -12.36
CA LEU A 254 1.55 -0.04 -13.75
C LEU A 254 2.79 0.80 -14.05
N ILE A 255 2.84 2.04 -13.57
CA ILE A 255 4.01 2.92 -13.74
C ILE A 255 5.24 2.30 -13.06
N LEU A 256 5.07 1.79 -11.85
CA LEU A 256 6.15 1.15 -11.10
C LEU A 256 6.59 -0.16 -11.74
N ASP A 257 5.66 -0.97 -12.25
CA ASP A 257 5.97 -2.17 -13.03
C ASP A 257 6.78 -1.83 -14.28
N TRP A 258 6.38 -0.81 -15.00
CA TRP A 258 7.10 -0.35 -16.20
C TRP A 258 8.53 0.16 -15.88
N ILE A 259 8.71 0.89 -14.77
CA ILE A 259 10.03 1.42 -14.34
C ILE A 259 10.98 0.28 -13.92
N ILE A 260 10.45 -0.75 -13.25
CA ILE A 260 11.26 -1.79 -12.61
C ILE A 260 11.36 -3.04 -13.47
N GLY A 261 10.37 -3.28 -14.35
CA GLY A 261 10.29 -4.49 -15.16
C GLY A 261 10.06 -5.75 -14.32
N LEU A 262 9.02 -5.73 -13.49
CA LEU A 262 8.62 -6.89 -12.65
C LEU A 262 8.44 -8.15 -13.49
N ASP A 263 7.97 -8.03 -14.73
CA ASP A 263 7.85 -9.14 -15.70
C ASP A 263 9.17 -9.87 -15.94
N LYS A 264 10.30 -9.16 -15.94
CA LYS A 264 11.63 -9.75 -16.13
C LYS A 264 12.10 -10.59 -14.95
N LEU A 265 11.43 -10.45 -13.80
CA LEU A 265 11.79 -11.12 -12.55
C LEU A 265 10.91 -12.34 -12.29
N ILE A 266 9.63 -12.29 -12.61
CA ILE A 266 8.69 -13.42 -12.49
C ILE A 266 9.05 -14.50 -13.52
N GLY A 267 9.40 -14.10 -14.77
CA GLY A 267 9.75 -15.03 -15.84
C GLY A 267 11.07 -15.80 -15.63
N LYS A 268 11.99 -15.32 -14.81
CA LYS A 268 13.27 -16.00 -14.53
C LYS A 268 13.22 -16.99 -13.37
N GLY A 269 12.19 -16.91 -12.51
CA GLY A 269 12.05 -17.80 -11.34
C GLY A 269 11.30 -19.11 -11.60
N VAL A 270 10.49 -19.19 -12.66
CA VAL A 270 9.57 -20.33 -12.93
C VAL A 270 10.14 -21.37 -13.87
N TYR A 271 11.24 -21.10 -14.58
CA TYR A 271 11.84 -22.03 -15.55
C TYR A 271 13.25 -22.50 -15.16
N ARG A 272 13.50 -22.82 -13.89
CA ARG A 272 14.65 -23.62 -13.47
C ARG A 272 14.18 -24.67 -12.47
N SER A 273 13.57 -25.72 -13.00
CA SER A 273 13.46 -27.03 -12.37
C SER A 273 13.99 -28.06 -13.35
#